data_fd02cb8f8844bef78d746374d1a70d7a
#
_entry.id   fd02cb8f8844bef78d746374d1a70d7a
#
_cell.length_a   1.000
_cell.length_b   1.000
_cell.length_c   1.000
_cell.angle_alpha   90.00
_cell.angle_beta   90.00
_cell.angle_gamma   90.00
#
_symmetry.space_group_name_H-M   'P 1'
#
loop_
_entity.id
_entity.type
_entity.pdbx_description
1 polymer ?
#
loop_
_entity_poly.entity_id
_entity_poly.type
_entity_poly.pdbx_seq_one_letter_code
_entity_poly.pdbx_strand_id
1 'polypeptide(L)'
;MNTETDSQSNRLGNSVISMFENVLCKKPCDLKTQGFIDAVKKGKWSKRITELRDLLASGKIEEYDKKKIFLPAVTVSGQFKNRREIISHSGLLQIDLDKLSNPHLIRNILGKDLHIYASFLSPSAEGVKALMSISPNQKNHHKSFESAEKYLKEKYNLLVDKSRKDLNGLCFVSFDPGLVVNESAVEIPLISNETNQDKVEFDVNGLQIKYGTTDWCRVFESAGLTLSRSGDRINVLCPWRDSHTKNIDQGSYLFKGSEGSWGWTCHHDHCQQRNMKDVALKLRSHVIEHSEKFIPKHMEKIGMRENENKPKEIVWPDPLPLPKNPDPPLKLDPIILPNPLSDFCRYSAFENE
;
A
#
# COMPACT_ATOMS: atom_id res chain seq x y z
N MET A 1 -20.36 -11.76 -35.47
CA MET A 1 -19.80 -12.16 -34.17
C MET A 1 -19.12 -10.96 -33.53
N ASN A 2 -19.87 -10.01 -32.97
CA ASN A 2 -19.32 -8.82 -32.28
C ASN A 2 -20.37 -8.18 -31.35
N THR A 3 -21.07 -8.99 -30.52
CA THR A 3 -22.13 -8.49 -29.63
C THR A 3 -21.90 -8.78 -28.15
N GLU A 4 -20.83 -9.50 -27.76
CA GLU A 4 -20.55 -9.82 -26.34
C GLU A 4 -19.54 -8.87 -25.68
N THR A 5 -18.75 -8.11 -26.42
CA THR A 5 -17.75 -7.20 -25.87
C THR A 5 -18.32 -5.85 -25.43
N ASP A 6 -19.46 -5.42 -25.98
CA ASP A 6 -20.06 -4.10 -25.68
C ASP A 6 -20.87 -4.08 -24.37
N SER A 7 -21.31 -5.25 -23.85
CA SER A 7 -22.10 -5.34 -22.61
C SER A 7 -21.27 -5.31 -21.33
N GLN A 8 -19.96 -5.59 -21.37
CA GLN A 8 -19.08 -5.53 -20.20
C GLN A 8 -18.51 -4.15 -19.93
N SER A 9 -18.42 -3.28 -20.94
CA SER A 9 -17.66 -2.02 -20.86
C SER A 9 -18.26 -0.94 -19.94
N ASN A 10 -19.52 -1.06 -19.46
CA ASN A 10 -20.09 -0.05 -18.54
C ASN A 10 -20.83 -0.65 -17.33
N ARG A 11 -20.42 -1.83 -16.88
CA ARG A 11 -21.03 -2.49 -15.70
C ARG A 11 -20.97 -1.60 -14.46
N LEU A 12 -19.81 -0.98 -14.18
CA LEU A 12 -19.59 -0.16 -12.98
C LEU A 12 -20.40 1.14 -13.04
N GLY A 13 -20.48 1.79 -14.20
CA GLY A 13 -21.30 2.99 -14.40
C GLY A 13 -22.79 2.73 -14.23
N ASN A 14 -23.26 1.54 -14.61
CA ASN A 14 -24.65 1.12 -14.47
C ASN A 14 -24.99 0.59 -13.07
N SER A 15 -24.02 0.32 -12.21
CA SER A 15 -24.26 -0.11 -10.84
C SER A 15 -25.06 0.94 -10.06
N VAL A 16 -25.91 0.44 -9.14
CA VAL A 16 -26.77 1.31 -8.32
C VAL A 16 -26.08 1.58 -6.98
N ILE A 17 -26.04 2.85 -6.60
CA ILE A 17 -25.51 3.34 -5.32
C ILE A 17 -26.62 4.16 -4.64
N SER A 18 -26.51 4.35 -3.33
CA SER A 18 -27.50 5.12 -2.58
C SER A 18 -26.93 6.48 -2.17
N MET A 19 -27.71 7.53 -2.39
CA MET A 19 -27.38 8.90 -2.00
C MET A 19 -28.24 9.35 -0.81
N PHE A 20 -27.61 9.92 0.17
CA PHE A 20 -28.20 10.56 1.35
C PHE A 20 -28.08 12.06 1.20
N GLU A 21 -29.15 12.81 1.54
CA GLU A 21 -29.18 14.26 1.44
C GLU A 21 -28.11 14.95 2.31
N ASN A 22 -27.74 14.30 3.43
CA ASN A 22 -26.61 14.66 4.30
C ASN A 22 -26.28 13.45 5.19
N VAL A 23 -25.24 13.57 6.02
CA VAL A 23 -24.78 12.46 6.89
C VAL A 23 -25.80 12.08 7.99
N LEU A 24 -26.76 12.95 8.31
CA LEU A 24 -27.80 12.72 9.33
C LEU A 24 -29.03 12.03 8.74
N CYS A 25 -29.20 12.08 7.42
CA CYS A 25 -30.34 11.48 6.73
C CYS A 25 -30.27 9.95 6.81
N LYS A 26 -31.42 9.33 7.12
CA LYS A 26 -31.53 7.85 7.23
C LYS A 26 -32.10 7.20 5.99
N LYS A 27 -32.87 7.95 5.18
CA LYS A 27 -33.50 7.43 3.96
C LYS A 27 -32.69 7.84 2.74
N PRO A 28 -32.15 6.89 1.98
CA PRO A 28 -31.46 7.19 0.73
C PRO A 28 -32.43 7.37 -0.44
N CYS A 29 -31.92 7.96 -1.52
CA CYS A 29 -32.45 7.81 -2.86
C CYS A 29 -31.41 7.09 -3.72
N ASP A 30 -31.86 6.28 -4.66
CA ASP A 30 -30.98 5.50 -5.52
C ASP A 30 -30.59 6.28 -6.77
N LEU A 31 -29.36 6.08 -7.23
CA LEU A 31 -28.87 6.61 -8.49
C LEU A 31 -27.84 5.66 -9.11
N LYS A 32 -27.65 5.75 -10.42
CA LYS A 32 -26.57 5.05 -11.10
C LYS A 32 -25.22 5.71 -10.75
N THR A 33 -24.18 4.92 -10.64
CA THR A 33 -22.80 5.41 -10.42
C THR A 33 -22.39 6.44 -11.47
N GLN A 34 -22.74 6.21 -12.76
CA GLN A 34 -22.46 7.17 -13.83
C GLN A 34 -23.16 8.52 -13.58
N GLY A 35 -24.40 8.50 -13.10
CA GLY A 35 -25.13 9.71 -12.75
C GLY A 35 -24.48 10.52 -11.62
N PHE A 36 -23.89 9.83 -10.64
CA PHE A 36 -23.09 10.47 -9.59
C PHE A 36 -21.81 11.12 -10.15
N ILE A 37 -21.06 10.37 -10.97
CA ILE A 37 -19.83 10.85 -11.61
C ILE A 37 -20.10 12.07 -12.48
N ASP A 38 -21.13 12.00 -13.31
CA ASP A 38 -21.56 13.12 -14.16
C ASP A 38 -21.93 14.35 -13.34
N ALA A 39 -22.64 14.15 -12.22
CA ALA A 39 -23.04 15.24 -11.35
C ALA A 39 -21.83 15.93 -10.68
N VAL A 40 -20.80 15.17 -10.28
CA VAL A 40 -19.53 15.72 -9.77
C VAL A 40 -18.81 16.51 -10.86
N LYS A 41 -18.66 15.91 -12.05
CA LYS A 41 -17.93 16.54 -13.17
C LYS A 41 -18.62 17.79 -13.70
N LYS A 42 -19.95 17.74 -13.87
CA LYS A 42 -20.77 18.84 -14.42
C LYS A 42 -21.11 19.91 -13.38
N GLY A 43 -20.74 19.72 -12.11
CA GLY A 43 -20.87 20.73 -11.06
C GLY A 43 -22.27 20.88 -10.46
N LYS A 44 -23.05 19.81 -10.35
CA LYS A 44 -24.36 19.83 -9.67
C LYS A 44 -24.30 20.47 -8.29
N TRP A 45 -23.19 20.32 -7.59
CA TRP A 45 -22.96 20.86 -6.24
C TRP A 45 -21.91 21.98 -6.21
N SER A 46 -21.51 22.52 -7.37
CA SER A 46 -20.41 23.48 -7.48
C SER A 46 -20.54 24.66 -6.52
N LYS A 47 -21.72 25.28 -6.41
CA LYS A 47 -21.95 26.41 -5.51
C LYS A 47 -21.58 26.07 -4.05
N ARG A 48 -22.09 24.94 -3.52
CA ARG A 48 -21.81 24.51 -2.13
C ARG A 48 -20.33 24.13 -1.94
N ILE A 49 -19.73 23.50 -2.92
CA ILE A 49 -18.33 23.08 -2.87
C ILE A 49 -17.40 24.29 -2.94
N THR A 50 -17.66 25.25 -3.80
CA THR A 50 -16.88 26.51 -3.87
C THR A 50 -16.98 27.27 -2.55
N GLU A 51 -18.17 27.43 -2.00
CA GLU A 51 -18.35 28.06 -0.68
C GLU A 51 -17.52 27.38 0.41
N LEU A 52 -17.46 26.04 0.44
CA LEU A 52 -16.64 25.31 1.40
C LEU A 52 -15.15 25.57 1.19
N ARG A 53 -14.69 25.60 -0.07
CA ARG A 53 -13.30 25.90 -0.40
C ARG A 53 -12.90 27.32 -0.03
N ASP A 54 -13.80 28.29 -0.21
CA ASP A 54 -13.59 29.68 0.19
C ASP A 54 -13.47 29.83 1.71
N LEU A 55 -14.24 29.04 2.49
CA LEU A 55 -14.10 28.99 3.95
C LEU A 55 -12.73 28.48 4.38
N LEU A 56 -12.23 27.41 3.76
CA LEU A 56 -10.89 26.89 4.02
C LEU A 56 -9.81 27.90 3.65
N ALA A 57 -9.90 28.51 2.46
CA ALA A 57 -8.96 29.54 2.01
C ALA A 57 -8.93 30.76 2.95
N SER A 58 -10.05 31.04 3.62
CA SER A 58 -10.19 32.13 4.62
C SER A 58 -9.80 31.69 6.03
N GLY A 59 -9.33 30.45 6.24
CA GLY A 59 -8.97 29.93 7.57
C GLY A 59 -10.13 29.58 8.49
N LYS A 60 -11.38 29.58 7.98
CA LYS A 60 -12.62 29.34 8.75
C LYS A 60 -12.93 27.84 8.87
N ILE A 61 -12.03 27.08 9.47
CA ILE A 61 -12.10 25.61 9.55
C ILE A 61 -13.37 25.13 10.26
N GLU A 62 -13.75 25.75 11.39
CA GLU A 62 -14.96 25.36 12.12
C GLU A 62 -16.25 25.55 11.30
N GLU A 63 -16.35 26.64 10.53
CA GLU A 63 -17.50 26.88 9.66
C GLU A 63 -17.54 25.86 8.52
N TYR A 64 -16.37 25.55 7.95
CA TYR A 64 -16.23 24.48 6.95
C TYR A 64 -16.75 23.15 7.47
N ASP A 65 -16.30 22.70 8.64
CA ASP A 65 -16.71 21.43 9.21
C ASP A 65 -18.22 21.38 9.49
N LYS A 66 -18.77 22.47 10.06
CA LYS A 66 -20.21 22.61 10.31
C LYS A 66 -21.04 22.54 9.02
N LYS A 67 -20.57 23.13 7.91
CA LYS A 67 -21.29 23.11 6.63
C LYS A 67 -21.09 21.80 5.86
N LYS A 68 -19.91 21.18 5.96
CA LYS A 68 -19.58 19.94 5.27
C LYS A 68 -20.53 18.79 5.63
N ILE A 69 -20.96 18.66 6.88
CA ILE A 69 -21.89 17.60 7.29
C ILE A 69 -23.26 17.67 6.63
N PHE A 70 -23.64 18.83 6.06
CA PHE A 70 -24.87 19.01 5.30
C PHE A 70 -24.69 18.73 3.80
N LEU A 71 -23.50 18.40 3.31
CA LEU A 71 -23.32 17.94 1.95
C LEU A 71 -24.02 16.59 1.74
N PRO A 72 -24.62 16.37 0.56
CA PRO A 72 -25.02 15.05 0.16
C PRO A 72 -23.83 14.09 0.14
N ALA A 73 -24.11 12.81 0.38
CA ALA A 73 -23.08 11.78 0.36
C ALA A 73 -23.65 10.47 -0.18
N VAL A 74 -22.81 9.68 -0.83
CA VAL A 74 -23.20 8.40 -1.43
C VAL A 74 -22.52 7.23 -0.72
N THR A 75 -23.17 6.06 -0.71
CA THR A 75 -22.54 4.78 -0.39
C THR A 75 -22.03 4.15 -1.68
N VAL A 76 -20.75 4.36 -1.98
CA VAL A 76 -20.11 3.88 -3.22
C VAL A 76 -20.21 2.37 -3.39
N SER A 77 -20.12 1.62 -2.29
CA SER A 77 -20.10 0.16 -2.28
C SER A 77 -21.44 -0.49 -2.71
N GLY A 78 -22.53 0.27 -2.77
CA GLY A 78 -23.78 -0.32 -3.25
C GLY A 78 -25.06 0.45 -2.93
N GLN A 79 -26.15 -0.25 -3.21
CA GLN A 79 -27.52 0.17 -2.91
C GLN A 79 -27.90 -0.22 -1.51
N PHE A 80 -28.48 0.69 -0.74
CA PHE A 80 -28.87 0.52 0.65
C PHE A 80 -30.35 0.88 0.87
N LYS A 81 -31.05 0.07 1.67
CA LYS A 81 -32.40 0.40 2.13
C LYS A 81 -32.39 1.48 3.21
N ASN A 82 -31.35 1.50 4.00
CA ASN A 82 -31.07 2.46 5.06
C ASN A 82 -29.57 2.46 5.35
N ARG A 83 -29.10 3.26 6.34
CA ARG A 83 -27.66 3.37 6.68
C ARG A 83 -26.94 2.08 7.08
N ARG A 84 -27.65 0.96 7.28
CA ARG A 84 -27.07 -0.32 7.77
C ARG A 84 -27.34 -1.51 6.86
N GLU A 85 -28.43 -1.48 6.09
CA GLU A 85 -28.93 -2.63 5.34
C GLU A 85 -28.64 -2.45 3.85
N ILE A 86 -27.68 -3.24 3.35
CA ILE A 86 -27.32 -3.25 1.93
C ILE A 86 -28.29 -4.15 1.15
N ILE A 87 -28.72 -3.70 -0.02
CA ILE A 87 -29.56 -4.42 -0.97
C ILE A 87 -28.68 -5.15 -1.99
N SER A 88 -27.75 -4.42 -2.60
CA SER A 88 -26.84 -4.96 -3.62
C SER A 88 -25.50 -4.27 -3.59
N HIS A 89 -24.43 -5.03 -3.89
CA HIS A 89 -23.07 -4.48 -3.96
C HIS A 89 -22.79 -3.95 -5.36
N SER A 90 -22.20 -2.75 -5.46
CA SER A 90 -21.90 -2.09 -6.75
C SER A 90 -20.69 -2.66 -7.49
N GLY A 91 -19.79 -3.36 -6.80
CA GLY A 91 -18.47 -3.71 -7.32
C GLY A 91 -17.45 -2.57 -7.23
N LEU A 92 -17.74 -1.56 -6.41
CA LEU A 92 -16.84 -0.42 -6.19
C LEU A 92 -16.45 -0.30 -4.72
N LEU A 93 -15.22 0.15 -4.51
CA LEU A 93 -14.65 0.49 -3.23
C LEU A 93 -14.26 1.97 -3.22
N GLN A 94 -14.65 2.69 -2.16
CA GLN A 94 -14.20 4.06 -1.93
C GLN A 94 -12.76 4.08 -1.41
N ILE A 95 -11.92 4.87 -2.04
CA ILE A 95 -10.57 5.22 -1.59
C ILE A 95 -10.57 6.72 -1.28
N ASP A 96 -10.11 7.07 -0.08
CA ASP A 96 -9.96 8.46 0.37
C ASP A 96 -8.48 8.73 0.66
N LEU A 97 -7.94 9.79 0.02
CA LEU A 97 -6.56 10.22 0.16
C LEU A 97 -6.56 11.68 0.57
N ASP A 98 -6.15 11.94 1.80
CA ASP A 98 -6.21 13.28 2.39
C ASP A 98 -4.84 13.96 2.43
N LYS A 99 -4.82 15.29 2.51
CA LYS A 99 -3.63 16.13 2.72
C LYS A 99 -2.52 15.86 1.71
N LEU A 100 -2.86 15.79 0.43
CA LEU A 100 -1.89 15.58 -0.64
C LEU A 100 -1.20 16.89 -1.02
N SER A 101 0.10 16.83 -1.29
CA SER A 101 0.87 17.99 -1.77
C SER A 101 0.44 18.44 -3.17
N ASN A 102 0.03 17.50 -4.03
CA ASN A 102 -0.47 17.80 -5.39
C ASN A 102 -1.68 16.91 -5.75
N PRO A 103 -2.89 17.25 -5.25
CA PRO A 103 -4.10 16.45 -5.49
C PRO A 103 -4.44 16.31 -6.97
N HIS A 104 -4.23 17.36 -7.78
CA HIS A 104 -4.51 17.32 -9.21
C HIS A 104 -3.66 16.31 -9.97
N LEU A 105 -2.38 16.23 -9.63
CA LEU A 105 -1.47 15.24 -10.22
C LEU A 105 -1.87 13.82 -9.81
N ILE A 106 -2.10 13.59 -8.51
CA ILE A 106 -2.49 12.28 -7.99
C ILE A 106 -3.82 11.82 -8.60
N ARG A 107 -4.83 12.69 -8.71
CA ARG A 107 -6.07 12.40 -9.42
C ARG A 107 -5.82 11.89 -10.84
N ASN A 108 -4.97 12.58 -11.60
CA ASN A 108 -4.68 12.21 -12.98
C ASN A 108 -3.90 10.88 -13.09
N ILE A 109 -2.99 10.61 -12.16
CA ILE A 109 -2.25 9.34 -12.09
C ILE A 109 -3.22 8.21 -11.78
N LEU A 110 -4.04 8.35 -10.75
CA LEU A 110 -5.01 7.34 -10.35
C LEU A 110 -6.08 7.09 -11.41
N GLY A 111 -6.53 8.14 -12.12
CA GLY A 111 -7.50 8.01 -13.20
C GLY A 111 -7.01 7.19 -14.41
N LYS A 112 -5.70 6.90 -14.49
CA LYS A 112 -5.09 6.02 -15.51
C LYS A 112 -4.74 4.64 -14.96
N ASP A 113 -4.99 4.40 -13.67
CA ASP A 113 -4.69 3.12 -13.05
C ASP A 113 -5.66 2.03 -13.51
N LEU A 114 -5.13 0.81 -13.65
CA LEU A 114 -5.88 -0.35 -14.15
C LEU A 114 -7.10 -0.70 -13.28
N HIS A 115 -7.03 -0.45 -11.98
CA HIS A 115 -8.07 -0.83 -11.02
C HIS A 115 -8.97 0.34 -10.58
N ILE A 116 -8.64 1.56 -10.97
CA ILE A 116 -9.42 2.75 -10.60
C ILE A 116 -10.42 3.08 -11.69
N TYR A 117 -11.71 2.97 -11.37
CA TYR A 117 -12.80 3.32 -12.26
C TYR A 117 -12.98 4.83 -12.40
N ALA A 118 -12.91 5.57 -11.31
CA ALA A 118 -12.98 7.03 -11.35
C ALA A 118 -12.12 7.67 -10.25
N SER A 119 -11.60 8.86 -10.54
CA SER A 119 -10.86 9.66 -9.56
C SER A 119 -11.22 11.14 -9.69
N PHE A 120 -11.39 11.82 -8.54
CA PHE A 120 -11.78 13.22 -8.46
C PHE A 120 -11.32 13.88 -7.16
N LEU A 121 -11.26 15.20 -7.16
CA LEU A 121 -10.86 15.97 -5.99
C LEU A 121 -11.90 15.86 -4.87
N SER A 122 -11.42 15.81 -3.62
CA SER A 122 -12.29 15.90 -2.44
C SER A 122 -13.01 17.24 -2.34
N PRO A 123 -14.03 17.40 -1.47
CA PRO A 123 -14.70 18.68 -1.26
C PRO A 123 -13.76 19.85 -0.94
N SER A 124 -12.69 19.60 -0.16
CA SER A 124 -11.67 20.63 0.15
C SER A 124 -10.71 20.92 -0.99
N ALA A 125 -10.64 20.06 -2.00
CA ALA A 125 -9.62 20.03 -3.04
C ALA A 125 -8.18 19.73 -2.54
N GLU A 126 -8.00 19.42 -1.25
CA GLU A 126 -6.69 19.03 -0.66
C GLU A 126 -6.43 17.54 -0.70
N GLY A 127 -7.41 16.76 -1.13
CA GLY A 127 -7.35 15.31 -1.24
C GLY A 127 -7.98 14.80 -2.51
N VAL A 128 -7.87 13.49 -2.73
CA VAL A 128 -8.43 12.76 -3.87
C VAL A 128 -9.35 11.66 -3.37
N LYS A 129 -10.48 11.52 -4.03
CA LYS A 129 -11.37 10.37 -3.90
C LYS A 129 -11.24 9.52 -5.14
N ALA A 130 -11.08 8.21 -4.94
CA ALA A 130 -11.05 7.26 -6.04
C ALA A 130 -12.08 6.14 -5.82
N LEU A 131 -12.64 5.66 -6.91
CA LEU A 131 -13.55 4.52 -6.94
C LEU A 131 -12.80 3.35 -7.58
N MET A 132 -12.42 2.38 -6.76
CA MET A 132 -11.66 1.21 -7.22
C MET A 132 -12.60 0.08 -7.56
N SER A 133 -12.34 -0.61 -8.67
CA SER A 133 -13.10 -1.80 -9.08
C SER A 133 -12.72 -3.00 -8.21
N ILE A 134 -13.73 -3.62 -7.59
CA ILE A 134 -13.59 -4.81 -6.75
C ILE A 134 -14.66 -5.83 -7.10
N SER A 135 -14.49 -7.07 -6.63
CA SER A 135 -15.55 -8.09 -6.74
C SER A 135 -16.80 -7.64 -5.98
N PRO A 136 -18.00 -7.75 -6.58
CA PRO A 136 -19.26 -7.33 -5.96
C PRO A 136 -19.75 -8.32 -4.88
N ASN A 137 -18.87 -8.66 -3.93
CA ASN A 137 -19.13 -9.59 -2.85
C ASN A 137 -18.96 -8.92 -1.49
N GLN A 138 -20.07 -8.80 -0.74
CA GLN A 138 -20.05 -8.18 0.60
C GLN A 138 -19.05 -8.82 1.57
N LYS A 139 -18.92 -10.15 1.54
CA LYS A 139 -18.02 -10.90 2.43
C LYS A 139 -16.54 -10.59 2.18
N ASN A 140 -16.22 -10.18 0.96
CA ASN A 140 -14.86 -9.87 0.55
C ASN A 140 -14.53 -8.37 0.63
N HIS A 141 -15.48 -7.51 0.98
CA HIS A 141 -15.29 -6.06 0.94
C HIS A 141 -14.08 -5.58 1.77
N HIS A 142 -13.97 -6.07 3.00
CA HIS A 142 -12.82 -5.75 3.87
C HIS A 142 -11.49 -6.25 3.29
N LYS A 143 -11.46 -7.47 2.76
CA LYS A 143 -10.27 -8.02 2.08
C LYS A 143 -9.92 -7.22 0.82
N SER A 144 -10.92 -6.77 0.08
CA SER A 144 -10.72 -5.87 -1.06
C SER A 144 -10.11 -4.53 -0.64
N PHE A 145 -10.54 -4.00 0.52
CA PHE A 145 -9.95 -2.78 1.08
C PHE A 145 -8.47 -3.00 1.46
N GLU A 146 -8.14 -4.10 2.12
CA GLU A 146 -6.76 -4.46 2.47
C GLU A 146 -5.88 -4.63 1.22
N SER A 147 -6.45 -5.26 0.16
CA SER A 147 -5.77 -5.40 -1.14
C SER A 147 -5.50 -4.04 -1.78
N ALA A 148 -6.49 -3.14 -1.74
CA ALA A 148 -6.39 -1.79 -2.27
C ALA A 148 -5.36 -0.96 -1.50
N GLU A 149 -5.37 -1.00 -0.17
CA GLU A 149 -4.41 -0.32 0.70
C GLU A 149 -2.97 -0.75 0.36
N LYS A 150 -2.73 -2.06 0.32
CA LYS A 150 -1.43 -2.63 -0.03
C LYS A 150 -0.98 -2.20 -1.42
N TYR A 151 -1.85 -2.35 -2.42
CA TYR A 151 -1.56 -1.99 -3.80
C TYR A 151 -1.18 -0.52 -3.98
N LEU A 152 -1.97 0.39 -3.39
CA LEU A 152 -1.72 1.84 -3.49
C LEU A 152 -0.45 2.24 -2.74
N LYS A 153 -0.15 1.58 -1.61
CA LYS A 153 1.08 1.78 -0.86
C LYS A 153 2.30 1.32 -1.64
N GLU A 154 2.26 0.11 -2.22
CA GLU A 154 3.39 -0.48 -2.94
C GLU A 154 3.65 0.25 -4.27
N LYS A 155 2.60 0.56 -5.03
CA LYS A 155 2.74 1.14 -6.38
C LYS A 155 2.98 2.64 -6.38
N TYR A 156 2.34 3.37 -5.47
CA TYR A 156 2.32 4.84 -5.50
C TYR A 156 2.83 5.48 -4.21
N ASN A 157 3.15 4.69 -3.18
CA ASN A 157 3.49 5.15 -1.83
C ASN A 157 2.37 6.03 -1.21
N LEU A 158 1.11 5.76 -1.55
CA LEU A 158 -0.05 6.48 -1.04
C LEU A 158 -0.64 5.78 0.19
N LEU A 159 -1.03 6.58 1.18
CA LEU A 159 -1.70 6.12 2.40
C LEU A 159 -3.20 6.39 2.29
N VAL A 160 -4.00 5.34 2.47
CA VAL A 160 -5.47 5.39 2.40
C VAL A 160 -6.05 5.65 3.79
N ASP A 161 -7.12 6.45 3.87
CA ASP A 161 -7.89 6.60 5.11
C ASP A 161 -8.61 5.29 5.48
N LYS A 162 -8.11 4.62 6.53
CA LYS A 162 -8.65 3.34 7.03
C LYS A 162 -10.07 3.42 7.58
N SER A 163 -10.58 4.62 7.86
CA SER A 163 -11.97 4.82 8.32
C SER A 163 -13.00 4.50 7.22
N ARG A 164 -12.57 4.32 5.97
CA ARG A 164 -13.42 4.06 4.80
C ARG A 164 -13.57 2.57 4.44
N LYS A 165 -13.08 1.66 5.28
CA LYS A 165 -13.12 0.21 5.04
C LYS A 165 -14.52 -0.40 5.09
N ASP A 166 -15.48 0.29 5.71
CA ASP A 166 -16.82 -0.26 5.92
C ASP A 166 -17.71 -0.08 4.68
N LEU A 167 -18.54 -1.10 4.41
CA LEU A 167 -19.51 -1.11 3.31
C LEU A 167 -20.38 0.16 3.26
N ASN A 168 -20.84 0.64 4.42
CA ASN A 168 -21.73 1.78 4.54
C ASN A 168 -20.99 3.12 4.65
N GLY A 169 -19.70 3.13 4.33
CA GLY A 169 -18.89 4.35 4.28
C GLY A 169 -19.52 5.40 3.36
N LEU A 170 -19.57 6.66 3.82
CA LEU A 170 -20.13 7.76 3.03
C LEU A 170 -19.02 8.50 2.27
N CYS A 171 -19.20 8.61 0.96
CA CYS A 171 -18.46 9.47 0.08
C CYS A 171 -19.21 10.79 -0.10
N PHE A 172 -18.71 11.89 0.45
CA PHE A 172 -19.29 13.20 0.18
C PHE A 172 -19.21 13.55 -1.30
N VAL A 173 -20.26 14.21 -1.80
CA VAL A 173 -20.26 14.79 -3.14
C VAL A 173 -19.14 15.83 -3.27
N SER A 174 -18.72 16.11 -4.48
CA SER A 174 -17.68 17.10 -4.78
C SER A 174 -18.00 17.86 -6.07
N PHE A 175 -17.08 18.72 -6.45
CA PHE A 175 -17.05 19.37 -7.77
C PHE A 175 -15.64 19.30 -8.33
N ASP A 176 -15.50 18.61 -9.45
CA ASP A 176 -14.24 18.48 -10.16
C ASP A 176 -14.46 18.30 -11.67
N PRO A 177 -14.36 19.39 -12.46
CA PRO A 177 -14.46 19.31 -13.92
C PRO A 177 -13.38 18.42 -14.55
N GLY A 178 -12.25 18.25 -13.86
CA GLY A 178 -11.14 17.41 -14.28
C GLY A 178 -11.28 15.94 -13.85
N LEU A 179 -12.41 15.52 -13.31
CA LEU A 179 -12.68 14.12 -12.95
C LEU A 179 -12.34 13.18 -14.11
N VAL A 180 -11.58 12.14 -13.83
CA VAL A 180 -11.14 11.12 -14.79
C VAL A 180 -11.94 9.84 -14.56
N VAL A 181 -12.42 9.23 -15.66
CA VAL A 181 -13.10 7.94 -15.67
C VAL A 181 -12.30 6.96 -16.52
N ASN A 182 -12.13 5.75 -16.02
CA ASN A 182 -11.56 4.62 -16.75
C ASN A 182 -12.61 3.49 -16.83
N GLU A 183 -13.35 3.46 -17.95
CA GLU A 183 -14.39 2.47 -18.17
C GLU A 183 -13.84 1.03 -18.30
N SER A 184 -12.55 0.90 -18.60
CA SER A 184 -11.85 -0.37 -18.71
C SER A 184 -11.27 -0.88 -17.38
N ALA A 185 -11.64 -0.25 -16.26
CA ALA A 185 -11.12 -0.65 -14.96
C ALA A 185 -11.47 -2.11 -14.62
N VAL A 186 -10.46 -2.89 -14.25
CA VAL A 186 -10.61 -4.29 -13.86
C VAL A 186 -10.60 -4.45 -12.34
N GLU A 187 -11.22 -5.49 -11.85
CA GLU A 187 -11.26 -5.81 -10.43
C GLU A 187 -9.83 -5.99 -9.88
N ILE A 188 -9.56 -5.38 -8.72
CA ILE A 188 -8.32 -5.66 -8.01
C ILE A 188 -8.37 -7.10 -7.48
N PRO A 189 -7.30 -7.90 -7.70
CA PRO A 189 -7.25 -9.23 -7.13
C PRO A 189 -7.25 -9.14 -5.61
N LEU A 190 -8.03 -10.00 -4.98
CA LEU A 190 -7.96 -10.15 -3.53
C LEU A 190 -6.57 -10.63 -3.15
N ILE A 191 -6.00 -10.04 -2.10
CA ILE A 191 -4.87 -10.66 -1.43
C ILE A 191 -5.36 -12.05 -1.05
N SER A 192 -4.83 -13.08 -1.72
CA SER A 192 -5.08 -14.44 -1.27
C SER A 192 -4.61 -14.48 0.19
N ASN A 193 -5.49 -14.89 1.08
CA ASN A 193 -5.03 -15.45 2.33
C ASN A 193 -4.36 -16.78 1.94
N GLU A 194 -3.21 -16.69 1.29
CA GLU A 194 -2.27 -17.77 1.35
C GLU A 194 -2.12 -18.00 2.85
N THR A 195 -2.54 -19.16 3.29
CA THR A 195 -2.28 -19.65 4.64
C THR A 195 -0.85 -19.21 4.97
N ASN A 196 -0.62 -18.65 6.14
CA ASN A 196 0.66 -18.04 6.57
C ASN A 196 1.90 -18.91 6.28
N GLN A 197 1.73 -20.09 5.69
CA GLN A 197 2.74 -21.04 5.29
C GLN A 197 3.54 -20.63 4.03
N ASP A 198 3.00 -19.73 3.16
CA ASP A 198 3.62 -19.39 1.88
C ASP A 198 4.08 -17.93 1.71
N LYS A 199 3.98 -17.10 2.76
CA LYS A 199 4.51 -15.73 2.71
C LYS A 199 6.04 -15.77 2.72
N VAL A 200 6.62 -15.40 1.57
CA VAL A 200 8.00 -14.92 1.50
C VAL A 200 8.04 -13.56 2.18
N GLU A 201 8.57 -13.49 3.40
CA GLU A 201 8.48 -12.28 4.19
C GLU A 201 9.70 -11.38 4.10
N PHE A 202 10.86 -11.90 3.68
CA PHE A 202 12.07 -11.10 3.49
C PHE A 202 13.14 -11.82 2.70
N ASP A 203 13.99 -11.03 2.09
CA ASP A 203 15.20 -11.48 1.40
C ASP A 203 16.40 -11.42 2.34
N VAL A 204 17.07 -12.54 2.50
CA VAL A 204 18.33 -12.63 3.23
C VAL A 204 19.39 -13.13 2.26
N ASN A 205 20.24 -12.25 1.74
CA ASN A 205 21.26 -12.56 0.73
C ASN A 205 20.70 -13.08 -0.61
N GLY A 206 19.56 -12.57 -1.09
CA GLY A 206 18.91 -13.09 -2.30
C GLY A 206 18.16 -14.41 -2.07
N LEU A 207 18.08 -14.90 -0.84
CA LEU A 207 17.29 -16.06 -0.44
C LEU A 207 15.96 -15.57 0.14
N GLN A 208 14.87 -15.94 -0.51
CA GLN A 208 13.53 -15.68 0.00
C GLN A 208 13.21 -16.70 1.09
N ILE A 209 12.95 -16.21 2.30
CA ILE A 209 12.69 -17.05 3.48
C ILE A 209 11.19 -17.01 3.80
N LYS A 210 10.58 -18.18 3.95
CA LYS A 210 9.19 -18.35 4.36
C LYS A 210 9.11 -18.46 5.88
N TYR A 211 8.35 -17.57 6.52
CA TYR A 211 8.17 -17.58 7.98
C TYR A 211 7.59 -18.90 8.51
N GLY A 212 6.63 -19.47 7.81
CA GLY A 212 5.95 -20.67 8.25
C GLY A 212 6.82 -21.93 8.25
N THR A 213 7.92 -21.94 7.46
CA THR A 213 8.82 -23.10 7.33
C THR A 213 10.12 -22.93 8.10
N THR A 214 10.39 -21.76 8.69
CA THR A 214 11.57 -21.51 9.51
C THR A 214 11.39 -22.15 10.89
N ASP A 215 12.27 -23.03 11.28
CA ASP A 215 12.33 -23.58 12.63
C ASP A 215 12.97 -22.58 13.60
N TRP A 216 12.16 -21.65 14.07
CA TRP A 216 12.62 -20.60 14.99
C TRP A 216 13.17 -21.12 16.31
N CYS A 217 12.74 -22.30 16.76
CA CYS A 217 13.31 -22.93 17.94
C CYS A 217 14.79 -23.26 17.71
N ARG A 218 15.08 -23.90 16.57
CA ARG A 218 16.46 -24.24 16.18
C ARG A 218 17.31 -23.01 15.89
N VAL A 219 16.72 -21.97 15.30
CA VAL A 219 17.41 -20.69 15.08
C VAL A 219 17.92 -20.10 16.39
N PHE A 220 17.08 -20.05 17.43
CA PHE A 220 17.50 -19.54 18.75
C PHE A 220 18.40 -20.51 19.51
N GLU A 221 18.21 -21.82 19.36
CA GLU A 221 19.09 -22.86 19.96
C GLU A 221 20.50 -22.78 19.36
N SER A 222 20.62 -22.74 18.03
CA SER A 222 21.91 -22.65 17.33
C SER A 222 22.63 -21.33 17.62
N ALA A 223 21.88 -20.26 17.89
CA ALA A 223 22.44 -18.98 18.32
C ALA A 223 22.80 -18.93 19.83
N GLY A 224 22.56 -20.01 20.59
CA GLY A 224 22.82 -20.05 22.03
C GLY A 224 21.91 -19.12 22.84
N LEU A 225 20.69 -18.85 22.37
CA LEU A 225 19.78 -17.87 22.97
C LEU A 225 18.57 -18.51 23.66
N THR A 226 18.44 -19.82 23.71
CA THR A 226 17.32 -20.51 24.38
C THR A 226 17.58 -20.68 25.84
N LEU A 227 16.64 -20.28 26.72
CA LEU A 227 16.71 -20.41 28.18
C LEU A 227 15.86 -21.57 28.69
N SER A 228 14.57 -21.60 28.38
CA SER A 228 13.64 -22.62 28.85
C SER A 228 12.40 -22.72 27.94
N ARG A 229 11.73 -23.87 27.97
CA ARG A 229 10.51 -24.12 27.19
C ARG A 229 9.33 -24.40 28.12
N SER A 230 8.20 -23.75 27.88
CA SER A 230 6.95 -23.96 28.62
C SER A 230 5.78 -23.91 27.64
N GLY A 231 5.27 -25.08 27.19
CA GLY A 231 4.21 -25.21 26.22
C GLY A 231 4.54 -24.51 24.88
N ASP A 232 3.64 -23.63 24.43
CA ASP A 232 3.79 -22.83 23.20
C ASP A 232 4.65 -21.57 23.37
N ARG A 233 5.26 -21.39 24.55
CA ARG A 233 6.14 -20.27 24.86
C ARG A 233 7.55 -20.78 25.16
N ILE A 234 8.54 -20.16 24.53
CA ILE A 234 9.95 -20.44 24.74
C ILE A 234 10.62 -19.18 25.27
N ASN A 235 11.15 -19.23 26.49
CA ASN A 235 11.89 -18.11 27.02
C ASN A 235 13.28 -18.10 26.37
N VAL A 236 13.68 -16.94 25.87
CA VAL A 236 14.92 -16.76 25.12
C VAL A 236 15.67 -15.52 25.61
N LEU A 237 16.97 -15.52 25.39
CA LEU A 237 17.76 -14.30 25.52
C LEU A 237 17.43 -13.36 24.39
N CYS A 238 17.36 -12.07 24.68
CA CYS A 238 17.13 -11.07 23.66
C CYS A 238 18.34 -10.99 22.71
N PRO A 239 18.15 -11.03 21.37
CA PRO A 239 19.25 -10.86 20.42
C PRO A 239 20.00 -9.52 20.54
N TRP A 240 19.41 -8.55 21.22
CA TRP A 240 20.00 -7.22 21.50
C TRP A 240 20.30 -7.00 22.98
N ARG A 241 20.52 -8.08 23.75
CA ARG A 241 20.80 -8.02 25.19
C ARG A 241 21.95 -7.08 25.56
N ASP A 242 22.95 -6.98 24.69
CA ASP A 242 24.12 -6.10 24.91
C ASP A 242 23.75 -4.60 24.96
N SER A 243 22.56 -4.25 24.46
CA SER A 243 22.00 -2.90 24.53
C SER A 243 21.07 -2.68 25.72
N HIS A 244 20.85 -3.68 26.58
CA HIS A 244 20.02 -3.56 27.78
C HIS A 244 20.75 -2.84 28.92
N THR A 245 20.09 -1.88 29.56
CA THR A 245 20.69 -1.01 30.61
C THR A 245 21.08 -1.77 31.90
N LYS A 246 20.48 -2.93 32.11
CA LYS A 246 20.80 -3.86 33.21
C LYS A 246 20.91 -5.23 32.56
N ASN A 247 22.04 -5.86 32.56
CA ASN A 247 22.28 -7.21 32.03
C ASN A 247 21.32 -8.32 32.57
N ILE A 248 20.04 -7.97 32.76
CA ILE A 248 19.00 -8.89 33.23
C ILE A 248 18.29 -9.41 31.98
N ASP A 249 18.62 -10.63 31.61
CA ASP A 249 18.13 -11.35 30.43
C ASP A 249 16.73 -11.98 30.62
N GLN A 250 15.86 -11.41 31.46
CA GLN A 250 14.51 -11.91 31.69
C GLN A 250 13.49 -11.02 30.96
N GLY A 251 12.55 -11.65 30.26
CA GLY A 251 11.43 -10.92 29.60
C GLY A 251 11.43 -10.96 28.08
N SER A 252 12.24 -11.80 27.46
CA SER A 252 12.17 -12.06 26.02
C SER A 252 11.69 -13.49 25.76
N TYR A 253 10.76 -13.68 24.83
CA TYR A 253 10.25 -15.00 24.49
C TYR A 253 9.73 -15.10 23.06
N LEU A 254 9.79 -16.33 22.54
CA LEU A 254 9.08 -16.76 21.34
C LEU A 254 7.72 -17.33 21.76
N PHE A 255 6.72 -17.13 20.93
CA PHE A 255 5.39 -17.71 21.09
C PHE A 255 4.80 -18.11 19.75
N LYS A 256 3.92 -19.10 19.78
CA LYS A 256 3.17 -19.55 18.61
C LYS A 256 1.77 -18.97 18.68
N GLY A 257 1.39 -18.19 17.66
CA GLY A 257 0.05 -17.63 17.54
C GLY A 257 -0.99 -18.69 17.19
N SER A 258 -2.28 -18.34 17.30
CA SER A 258 -3.42 -19.23 17.04
C SER A 258 -3.44 -19.82 15.62
N GLU A 259 -2.80 -19.18 14.66
CA GLU A 259 -2.66 -19.64 13.27
C GLU A 259 -1.34 -20.37 12.99
N GLY A 260 -0.61 -20.73 14.03
CA GLY A 260 0.66 -21.46 13.93
C GLY A 260 1.87 -20.57 13.58
N SER A 261 1.68 -19.27 13.39
CA SER A 261 2.76 -18.31 13.13
C SER A 261 3.61 -18.07 14.38
N TRP A 262 4.94 -17.93 14.20
CA TRP A 262 5.83 -17.60 15.29
C TRP A 262 5.90 -16.07 15.49
N GLY A 263 5.84 -15.66 16.76
CA GLY A 263 6.09 -14.30 17.20
C GLY A 263 7.25 -14.24 18.21
N TRP A 264 7.86 -13.07 18.33
CA TRP A 264 8.85 -12.77 19.34
C TRP A 264 8.51 -11.45 20.03
N THR A 265 8.78 -11.37 21.32
CA THR A 265 8.66 -10.14 22.08
C THR A 265 9.75 -10.01 23.13
N CYS A 266 10.08 -8.77 23.46
CA CYS A 266 10.97 -8.40 24.54
C CYS A 266 10.36 -7.21 25.30
N HIS A 267 10.31 -7.29 26.63
CA HIS A 267 9.71 -6.27 27.47
C HIS A 267 10.59 -5.03 27.72
N HIS A 268 11.79 -4.97 27.15
CA HIS A 268 12.66 -3.80 27.28
C HIS A 268 12.27 -2.69 26.32
N ASP A 269 12.23 -1.44 26.76
CA ASP A 269 11.70 -0.29 26.02
C ASP A 269 12.31 -0.13 24.63
N HIS A 270 13.62 -0.28 24.46
CA HIS A 270 14.30 -0.16 23.17
C HIS A 270 14.01 -1.33 22.21
N CYS A 271 13.34 -2.39 22.68
CA CYS A 271 12.92 -3.52 21.84
C CYS A 271 11.44 -3.46 21.42
N GLN A 272 10.62 -2.53 21.95
CA GLN A 272 9.17 -2.48 21.73
C GLN A 272 8.78 -2.29 20.24
N GLN A 273 9.64 -1.65 19.45
CA GLN A 273 9.39 -1.44 18.02
C GLN A 273 9.95 -2.55 17.13
N ARG A 274 10.63 -3.55 17.71
CA ARG A 274 11.25 -4.65 16.96
C ARG A 274 10.28 -5.80 16.77
N ASN A 275 10.39 -6.45 15.63
CA ASN A 275 9.54 -7.57 15.23
C ASN A 275 10.37 -8.77 14.75
N MET A 276 9.72 -9.86 14.32
CA MET A 276 10.39 -11.07 13.83
C MET A 276 11.32 -10.83 12.63
N LYS A 277 11.03 -9.82 11.79
CA LYS A 277 11.93 -9.45 10.69
C LYS A 277 13.27 -8.93 11.19
N ASP A 278 13.23 -8.11 12.25
CA ASP A 278 14.46 -7.61 12.88
C ASP A 278 15.26 -8.75 13.53
N VAL A 279 14.55 -9.70 14.17
CA VAL A 279 15.16 -10.93 14.73
C VAL A 279 15.84 -11.72 13.61
N ALA A 280 15.18 -11.92 12.48
CA ALA A 280 15.73 -12.64 11.34
C ALA A 280 16.99 -11.97 10.78
N LEU A 281 16.99 -10.66 10.67
CA LEU A 281 18.17 -9.91 10.23
C LEU A 281 19.33 -10.01 11.24
N LYS A 282 19.03 -9.97 12.53
CA LYS A 282 20.04 -10.07 13.59
C LYS A 282 20.64 -11.48 13.68
N LEU A 283 19.84 -12.52 13.49
CA LEU A 283 20.24 -13.93 13.56
C LEU A 283 20.41 -14.56 12.16
N ARG A 284 20.76 -13.77 11.17
CA ARG A 284 20.75 -14.09 9.75
C ARG A 284 21.40 -15.43 9.38
N SER A 285 22.60 -15.73 9.90
CA SER A 285 23.33 -16.98 9.63
C SER A 285 22.53 -18.20 10.08
N HIS A 286 21.97 -18.14 11.29
CA HIS A 286 21.18 -19.22 11.89
C HIS A 286 19.83 -19.39 11.17
N VAL A 287 19.22 -18.28 10.71
CA VAL A 287 17.97 -18.33 9.92
C VAL A 287 18.21 -19.04 8.58
N ILE A 288 19.32 -18.74 7.89
CA ILE A 288 19.66 -19.38 6.61
C ILE A 288 19.87 -20.89 6.79
N GLU A 289 20.46 -21.29 7.90
CA GLU A 289 20.73 -22.71 8.20
C GLU A 289 19.45 -23.51 8.48
N HIS A 290 18.45 -22.89 9.13
CA HIS A 290 17.25 -23.55 9.64
C HIS A 290 15.95 -23.15 8.91
N SER A 291 16.04 -22.60 7.70
CA SER A 291 14.90 -22.24 6.88
C SER A 291 14.88 -23.05 5.58
N GLU A 292 13.69 -23.43 5.14
CA GLU A 292 13.53 -23.97 3.78
C GLU A 292 13.79 -22.86 2.75
N LYS A 293 14.66 -23.17 1.77
CA LYS A 293 14.97 -22.26 0.68
C LYS A 293 13.82 -22.27 -0.34
N PHE A 294 13.28 -21.11 -0.64
CA PHE A 294 12.27 -20.93 -1.67
C PHE A 294 12.95 -20.57 -3.00
N ILE A 295 12.77 -21.42 -4.02
CA ILE A 295 13.15 -21.12 -5.40
C ILE A 295 11.89 -20.66 -6.13
N PRO A 296 11.80 -19.41 -6.64
CA PRO A 296 10.64 -18.95 -7.38
C PRO A 296 10.34 -19.86 -8.58
N LYS A 297 9.06 -20.23 -8.77
CA LYS A 297 8.61 -21.13 -9.86
C LYS A 297 9.03 -20.70 -11.28
N HIS A 298 9.32 -19.41 -11.50
CA HIS A 298 9.83 -18.94 -12.79
C HIS A 298 11.27 -19.39 -13.09
N MET A 299 12.05 -19.74 -12.04
CA MET A 299 13.40 -20.29 -12.20
C MET A 299 13.39 -21.80 -12.50
N GLU A 300 12.33 -22.53 -12.17
CA GLU A 300 12.17 -23.96 -12.51
C GLU A 300 11.98 -24.19 -14.02
N LYS A 301 11.48 -23.18 -14.76
CA LYS A 301 11.31 -23.25 -16.22
C LYS A 301 12.57 -22.97 -17.02
N ILE A 302 13.60 -22.39 -16.41
CA ILE A 302 14.93 -22.28 -17.00
C ILE A 302 15.65 -23.55 -16.56
N GLY A 303 15.44 -24.63 -17.33
CA GLY A 303 15.99 -25.92 -17.03
C GLY A 303 17.49 -25.87 -16.72
N MET A 304 17.81 -25.73 -15.44
CA MET A 304 19.10 -26.17 -14.94
C MET A 304 19.11 -27.72 -14.97
N ARG A 305 19.38 -28.31 -16.15
CA ARG A 305 20.06 -29.60 -16.18
C ARG A 305 21.34 -29.34 -15.38
N GLU A 306 21.53 -30.07 -14.29
CA GLU A 306 22.84 -30.23 -13.68
C GLU A 306 23.77 -30.79 -14.80
N ASN A 307 24.39 -29.89 -15.55
CA ASN A 307 25.56 -30.21 -16.30
C ASN A 307 26.74 -29.96 -15.35
N GLU A 308 27.34 -31.02 -14.92
CA GLU A 308 28.72 -31.10 -14.46
C GLU A 308 29.64 -30.39 -15.46
N ASN A 309 29.72 -29.07 -15.37
CA ASN A 309 30.78 -28.32 -16.00
C ASN A 309 31.35 -27.37 -14.95
N LYS A 310 32.56 -27.71 -14.51
CA LYS A 310 33.44 -26.80 -13.80
C LYS A 310 33.31 -25.38 -14.36
N PRO A 311 33.26 -24.32 -13.51
CA PRO A 311 33.21 -22.95 -14.00
C PRO A 311 34.42 -22.74 -14.93
N LYS A 312 34.15 -22.43 -16.19
CA LYS A 312 35.18 -21.93 -17.07
C LYS A 312 35.68 -20.62 -16.45
N GLU A 313 36.97 -20.61 -16.21
CA GLU A 313 37.68 -19.42 -15.78
C GLU A 313 37.34 -18.28 -16.77
N ILE A 314 36.65 -17.23 -16.29
CA ILE A 314 36.33 -16.07 -17.13
C ILE A 314 37.65 -15.29 -17.22
N VAL A 315 38.38 -15.53 -18.32
CA VAL A 315 39.53 -14.70 -18.65
C VAL A 315 38.99 -13.36 -19.14
N TRP A 316 39.09 -12.36 -18.30
CA TRP A 316 38.81 -10.99 -18.69
C TRP A 316 39.83 -10.53 -19.72
N PRO A 317 39.41 -9.88 -20.82
CA PRO A 317 40.38 -9.27 -21.73
C PRO A 317 41.18 -8.19 -20.97
N ASP A 318 42.47 -8.05 -21.35
CA ASP A 318 43.32 -7.03 -20.77
C ASP A 318 42.62 -5.67 -20.84
N PRO A 319 42.66 -4.87 -19.77
CA PRO A 319 42.03 -3.54 -19.74
C PRO A 319 42.63 -2.69 -20.86
N LEU A 320 41.77 -2.08 -21.67
CA LEU A 320 42.17 -1.14 -22.69
C LEU A 320 42.99 -0.02 -22.04
N PRO A 321 44.15 0.35 -22.54
CA PRO A 321 44.95 1.44 -21.99
C PRO A 321 44.12 2.74 -22.03
N LEU A 322 44.09 3.46 -20.91
CA LEU A 322 43.46 4.77 -20.84
C LEU A 322 44.13 5.74 -21.87
N PRO A 323 43.32 6.58 -22.54
CA PRO A 323 43.88 7.60 -23.45
C PRO A 323 44.89 8.47 -22.71
N LYS A 324 46.01 8.73 -23.33
CA LYS A 324 47.14 9.45 -22.72
C LYS A 324 46.82 10.90 -22.32
N ASN A 325 45.77 11.49 -22.86
CA ASN A 325 45.20 12.79 -22.47
C ASN A 325 43.67 12.67 -22.51
N PRO A 326 43.00 12.37 -21.39
CA PRO A 326 41.58 12.51 -21.33
C PRO A 326 41.22 13.98 -21.50
N ASP A 327 40.24 14.26 -22.34
CA ASP A 327 39.66 15.61 -22.42
C ASP A 327 39.21 16.05 -21.01
N PRO A 328 39.46 17.32 -20.63
CA PRO A 328 39.03 17.79 -19.32
C PRO A 328 37.51 17.57 -19.17
N PRO A 329 37.06 17.14 -18.00
CA PRO A 329 35.64 16.88 -17.79
C PRO A 329 34.81 18.11 -18.14
N LEU A 330 33.73 17.93 -18.89
CA LEU A 330 32.78 18.98 -19.20
C LEU A 330 32.31 19.64 -17.89
N LYS A 331 32.54 20.93 -17.73
CA LYS A 331 31.99 21.70 -16.60
C LYS A 331 30.46 21.71 -16.74
N LEU A 332 29.77 20.91 -15.94
CA LEU A 332 28.32 20.94 -15.83
C LEU A 332 27.88 22.25 -15.16
N ASP A 333 27.03 23.01 -15.82
CA ASP A 333 26.37 24.17 -15.20
C ASP A 333 25.37 23.68 -14.14
N PRO A 334 25.56 24.02 -12.84
CA PRO A 334 24.66 23.60 -11.75
C PRO A 334 23.20 24.04 -11.95
N ILE A 335 22.93 25.03 -12.79
CA ILE A 335 21.58 25.52 -13.09
C ILE A 335 20.76 24.50 -13.89
N ILE A 336 21.43 23.61 -14.62
CA ILE A 336 20.77 22.60 -15.45
C ILE A 336 20.37 21.36 -14.62
N LEU A 337 20.94 21.22 -13.41
CA LEU A 337 20.66 20.07 -12.54
C LEU A 337 19.38 20.30 -11.70
N PRO A 338 18.49 19.31 -11.59
CA PRO A 338 17.35 19.41 -10.69
C PRO A 338 17.80 19.41 -9.22
N ASN A 339 17.14 20.22 -8.38
CA ASN A 339 17.32 20.15 -6.93
C ASN A 339 17.01 18.73 -6.41
N PRO A 340 17.81 18.11 -5.54
CA PRO A 340 18.92 18.68 -4.74
C PRO A 340 20.32 18.58 -5.35
N LEU A 341 20.51 18.05 -6.56
CA LEU A 341 21.82 17.82 -7.17
C LEU A 341 22.59 19.13 -7.45
N SER A 342 21.87 20.20 -7.80
CA SER A 342 22.50 21.51 -8.02
C SER A 342 23.13 22.07 -6.74
N ASP A 343 22.50 21.85 -5.58
CA ASP A 343 23.00 22.32 -4.29
C ASP A 343 24.20 21.51 -3.85
N PHE A 344 24.23 20.20 -4.07
CA PHE A 344 25.39 19.35 -3.81
C PHE A 344 26.61 19.78 -4.62
N CYS A 345 26.43 20.09 -5.91
CA CYS A 345 27.53 20.56 -6.75
C CYS A 345 28.06 21.94 -6.33
N ARG A 346 27.20 22.80 -5.79
CA ARG A 346 27.60 24.10 -5.24
C ARG A 346 28.43 23.97 -3.96
N TYR A 347 28.02 23.07 -3.05
CA TYR A 347 28.74 22.83 -1.79
C TYR A 347 30.10 22.19 -2.01
N SER A 348 30.23 21.23 -2.92
CA SER A 348 31.52 20.58 -3.19
C SER A 348 32.54 21.48 -3.91
N ALA A 349 32.09 22.57 -4.52
CA ALA A 349 33.01 23.54 -5.11
C ALA A 349 33.67 24.47 -4.07
N PHE A 350 33.08 24.63 -2.88
CA PHE A 350 33.62 25.47 -1.79
C PHE A 350 34.66 24.76 -0.90
N GLU A 351 34.74 23.43 -0.94
CA GLU A 351 35.72 22.68 -0.13
C GLU A 351 37.07 22.45 -0.83
N ASN A 352 37.23 22.89 -2.09
CA ASN A 352 38.45 22.71 -2.90
C ASN A 352 39.11 24.01 -3.33
N GLU A 353 38.78 25.17 -2.73
CA GLU A 353 39.52 26.42 -2.74
C GLU A 353 40.20 26.64 -1.35
#